data_e10939ffd3c736b3c8b794164a9b7ee2
#
_entry.id   e10939ffd3c736b3c8b794164a9b7ee2
#
_cell.length_a   1.000
_cell.length_b   1.000
_cell.length_c   1.000
_cell.angle_alpha   90.00
_cell.angle_beta   90.00
_cell.angle_gamma   90.00
#
_symmetry.space_group_name_H-M   'P 1'
#
loop_
_entity.id
_entity.type
_entity.pdbx_description
1 polymer ?
#
loop_
_entity_poly.entity_id
_entity_poly.type
_entity_poly.pdbx_seq_one_letter_code
_entity_poly.pdbx_strand_id
1 'polypeptide(L)' 'MSDKPKVRTCLWFDGKGEEAAKFYVSLLPDSAIETVSRPEPGKPALLVELSLAGTPYMFLN' A
#
# COMPACT_ATOMS: atom_id res chain seq x y z
N MET A 1 -19.16 6.40 -15.87
CA MET A 1 -17.77 6.62 -15.65
C MET A 1 -17.25 5.64 -14.61
N SER A 2 -16.00 5.39 -14.64
CA SER A 2 -15.42 4.44 -13.75
C SER A 2 -15.44 4.99 -12.32
N ASP A 3 -15.87 4.18 -11.39
CA ASP A 3 -15.87 4.55 -10.01
C ASP A 3 -14.53 4.27 -9.35
N LYS A 4 -13.68 3.55 -10.03
CA LYS A 4 -12.40 3.16 -9.46
C LYS A 4 -11.34 4.15 -9.87
N PRO A 5 -10.59 4.67 -8.92
CA PRO A 5 -9.48 5.55 -9.29
C PRO A 5 -8.46 4.76 -10.08
N LYS A 6 -8.02 5.33 -11.18
CA LYS A 6 -6.96 4.74 -11.98
C LYS A 6 -5.60 5.21 -11.54
N VAL A 7 -5.58 6.25 -10.71
CA VAL A 7 -4.35 6.85 -10.24
C VAL A 7 -4.37 6.80 -8.74
N ARG A 8 -3.26 6.37 -8.16
CA ARG A 8 -3.08 6.33 -6.72
C ARG A 8 -1.88 7.18 -6.36
N THR A 9 -1.93 7.75 -5.17
CA THR A 9 -0.75 8.40 -4.63
C THR A 9 0.31 7.33 -4.39
N CYS A 10 1.48 7.54 -4.98
CA CYS A 10 2.57 6.58 -4.92
C CYS A 10 3.66 7.12 -4.02
N LEU A 11 4.04 6.34 -3.02
CA LEU A 11 5.11 6.71 -2.10
C LEU A 11 6.22 5.68 -2.20
N TRP A 12 7.45 6.16 -2.15
CA TRP A 12 8.63 5.30 -2.26
C TRP A 12 9.23 5.06 -0.90
N PHE A 13 9.59 3.82 -0.65
CA PHE A 13 10.22 3.41 0.59
C PHE A 13 11.48 2.61 0.28
N ASP A 14 12.40 2.63 1.21
CA ASP A 14 13.65 1.89 1.04
C ASP A 14 13.53 0.55 1.77
N GLY A 15 12.76 -0.35 1.15
CA GLY A 15 12.61 -1.71 1.67
C GLY A 15 11.61 -1.86 2.81
N LYS A 16 10.93 -0.79 3.22
CA LYS A 16 10.05 -0.83 4.38
C LYS A 16 8.62 -0.44 4.07
N GLY A 17 8.25 -0.53 2.81
CA GLY A 17 6.89 -0.13 2.39
C GLY A 17 5.80 -0.96 3.05
N GLU A 18 6.01 -2.29 3.13
CA GLU A 18 5.01 -3.15 3.74
C GLU A 18 4.85 -2.85 5.23
N GLU A 19 5.96 -2.64 5.91
CA GLU A 19 5.97 -2.31 7.32
C GLU A 19 5.25 -0.98 7.56
N ALA A 20 5.55 0.00 6.72
CA ALA A 20 4.89 1.29 6.79
C ALA A 20 3.40 1.17 6.54
N ALA A 21 3.01 0.35 5.56
CA ALA A 21 1.60 0.15 5.24
C ALA A 21 0.86 -0.42 6.45
N LYS A 22 1.43 -1.42 7.10
CA LYS A 22 0.80 -2.01 8.28
C LYS A 22 0.67 -1.00 9.41
N PHE A 23 1.67 -0.16 9.57
CA PHE A 23 1.65 0.87 10.59
C PHE A 23 0.54 1.88 10.35
N TYR A 24 0.44 2.40 9.13
CA TYR A 24 -0.58 3.39 8.83
C TYR A 24 -1.98 2.80 8.90
N VAL A 25 -2.15 1.58 8.44
CA VAL A 25 -3.46 0.93 8.49
C VAL A 25 -3.91 0.76 9.93
N SER A 26 -2.97 0.52 10.85
CA SER A 26 -3.31 0.35 12.25
C SER A 26 -3.68 1.66 12.94
N LEU A 27 -3.23 2.78 12.40
CA LEU A 27 -3.47 4.09 13.01
C LEU A 27 -4.74 4.77 12.52
N LEU A 28 -5.11 4.52 11.27
CA LEU A 28 -6.20 5.26 10.64
C LEU A 28 -7.43 4.39 10.51
N PRO A 29 -8.62 4.92 10.84
CA PRO A 29 -9.84 4.16 10.64
C PRO A 29 -10.12 4.03 9.14
N ASP A 30 -10.93 3.03 8.78
CA ASP A 30 -11.36 2.84 7.41
C ASP A 30 -10.19 2.60 6.48
N SER A 31 -9.24 1.82 6.94
CA SER A 31 -8.00 1.58 6.20
C SER A 31 -7.75 0.09 6.09
N ALA A 32 -7.16 -0.32 4.96
CA ALA A 32 -6.88 -1.73 4.73
C ALA A 32 -5.80 -1.89 3.68
N ILE A 33 -5.01 -2.96 3.82
CA ILE A 33 -4.08 -3.35 2.79
C ILE A 33 -4.85 -4.19 1.79
N GLU A 34 -4.79 -3.82 0.52
CA GLU A 34 -5.54 -4.49 -0.53
C GLU A 34 -4.71 -5.56 -1.22
N THR A 35 -3.49 -5.24 -1.56
CA THR A 35 -2.63 -6.13 -2.32
C THR A 35 -1.19 -5.96 -1.90
N VAL A 36 -0.48 -7.07 -1.78
CA VAL A 36 0.96 -7.06 -1.55
C VAL A 36 1.59 -7.90 -2.65
N SER A 37 2.44 -7.27 -3.44
CA SER A 37 3.15 -7.97 -4.51
C SER A 37 4.58 -8.25 -4.07
N ARG A 38 4.90 -9.52 -3.98
CA ARG A 38 6.21 -9.97 -3.52
C ARG A 38 6.77 -10.94 -4.54
N PRO A 39 7.74 -10.50 -5.34
CA PRO A 39 8.24 -11.36 -6.42
C PRO A 39 8.97 -12.59 -5.92
N GLU A 40 9.59 -12.51 -4.74
CA GLU A 40 10.32 -13.64 -4.19
C GLU A 40 10.01 -13.78 -2.71
N PRO A 41 9.75 -15.00 -2.24
CA PRO A 41 9.58 -15.25 -0.82
C PRO A 41 10.84 -14.86 -0.05
N GLY A 42 10.67 -14.29 1.12
CA GLY A 42 11.80 -13.90 1.93
C GLY A 42 12.39 -12.55 1.57
N LYS A 43 11.88 -11.91 0.53
CA LYS A 43 12.32 -10.57 0.15
C LYS A 43 11.24 -9.57 0.49
N PRO A 44 11.60 -8.28 0.61
CA PRO A 44 10.59 -7.26 0.85
C PRO A 44 9.59 -7.20 -0.28
N ALA A 45 8.38 -6.80 0.05
CA ALA A 45 7.36 -6.60 -0.97
C ALA A 45 7.81 -5.50 -1.92
N LEU A 46 7.58 -5.73 -3.21
CA LEU A 46 7.91 -4.73 -4.22
C LEU A 46 6.87 -3.62 -4.24
N LEU A 47 5.63 -3.99 -4.03
CA LEU A 47 4.50 -3.09 -4.15
C LEU A 47 3.46 -3.44 -3.10
N VAL A 48 2.92 -2.43 -2.44
CA VAL A 48 1.79 -2.61 -1.53
C VAL A 48 0.71 -1.63 -1.94
N GLU A 49 -0.47 -2.15 -2.24
CA GLU A 49 -1.64 -1.31 -2.52
C GLU A 49 -2.53 -1.32 -1.30
N LEU A 50 -2.95 -0.14 -0.88
CA LEU A 50 -3.73 -0.01 0.33
C LEU A 50 -4.64 1.20 0.23
N SER A 51 -5.62 1.25 1.13
CA SER A 51 -6.41 2.46 1.30
C SER A 51 -6.23 2.96 2.72
N LEU A 52 -6.11 4.26 2.86
CA LEU A 52 -5.95 4.92 4.16
C LEU A 52 -7.06 5.95 4.29
N ALA A 53 -7.90 5.76 5.29
CA ALA A 53 -9.05 6.64 5.53
C ALA A 53 -9.88 6.79 4.25
N GLY A 54 -10.04 5.71 3.52
CA GLY A 54 -10.82 5.71 2.29
C GLY A 54 -10.11 6.20 1.05
N THR A 55 -8.86 6.61 1.16
CA THR A 55 -8.10 7.13 0.02
C THR A 55 -7.09 6.09 -0.46
N PRO A 56 -7.04 5.82 -1.76
CA PRO A 56 -6.11 4.81 -2.27
C PRO A 56 -4.67 5.28 -2.30
N TYR A 57 -3.77 4.41 -1.91
CA TYR A 57 -2.33 4.66 -1.92
C TYR A 57 -1.59 3.45 -2.47
N MET A 58 -0.38 3.69 -2.92
CA MET A 58 0.49 2.64 -3.40
C MET A 58 1.89 2.90 -2.83
N PHE A 59 2.44 1.92 -2.13
CA PHE A 59 3.78 2.03 -1.56
C PHE A 59 4.71 1.15 -2.38
N LEU A 60 5.79 1.73 -2.86
CA LEU A 60 6.80 1.04 -3.66
C LEU A 60 8.12 0.96 -2.90
N ASN A 61 8.79 -0.15 -3.04
CA ASN A 61 10.13 -0.33 -2.50
C ASN A 61 11.17 -0.29 -3.60
#